data_189963e1a47ba18304eefb3cf80d3762
#
_entry.id   189963e1a47ba18304eefb3cf80d3762
#
_cell.length_a   1.000
_cell.length_b   1.000
_cell.length_c   1.000
_cell.angle_alpha   90.00
_cell.angle_beta   90.00
_cell.angle_gamma   90.00
#
_symmetry.space_group_name_H-M   'P 1'
#
loop_
_entity.id
_entity.type
_entity.pdbx_description
1 polymer ?
#
loop_
_entity_poly.entity_id
_entity_poly.type
_entity_poly.pdbx_seq_one_letter_code
_entity_poly.pdbx_strand_id
1 'polypeptide(L)'
;MHYNKLLIYTYIEKFDASFITSLPKKISLIYRNYEKTNINEILKIYKLCKKVKRKIFISNNIKLAIKLNADGAYIPSFNNDLNIKYFKFKKNFELIGSAHTYKEIQIKKLQNIDKIFLSPIFENEKKKKNLGIYRFLHLKKYAKREVICLGGIKKQNLKKIKMIEPAGFASISLFR
;
A
#
# COMPACT_ATOMS: atom_id res chain seq x y z
N MET A 1 22.32 -15.08 -4.76
CA MET A 1 21.08 -14.41 -5.20
C MET A 1 20.15 -14.30 -3.99
N HIS A 2 20.01 -13.10 -3.41
CA HIS A 2 19.02 -12.88 -2.37
C HIS A 2 17.64 -12.83 -3.03
N TYR A 3 16.84 -13.86 -2.86
CA TYR A 3 15.40 -13.78 -3.15
C TYR A 3 14.79 -12.77 -2.18
N ASN A 4 14.72 -11.52 -2.57
CA ASN A 4 13.97 -10.51 -1.83
C ASN A 4 12.53 -11.02 -1.69
N LYS A 5 12.13 -11.32 -0.47
CA LYS A 5 10.81 -11.85 -0.15
C LYS A 5 9.77 -10.83 -0.57
N LEU A 6 8.99 -11.16 -1.59
CA LEU A 6 7.98 -10.27 -2.17
C LEU A 6 7.04 -9.70 -1.09
N LEU A 7 6.94 -8.39 -1.00
CA LEU A 7 6.03 -7.71 -0.08
C LEU A 7 4.60 -7.84 -0.61
N ILE A 8 3.66 -8.20 0.25
CA ILE A 8 2.26 -8.40 -0.16
C ILE A 8 1.35 -7.56 0.73
N TYR A 9 0.44 -6.83 0.07
CA TYR A 9 -0.52 -5.95 0.74
C TYR A 9 -1.95 -6.24 0.29
N THR A 10 -2.90 -5.98 1.19
CA THR A 10 -4.32 -5.91 0.84
C THR A 10 -4.99 -4.76 1.58
N TYR A 11 -6.21 -4.43 1.15
CA TYR A 11 -6.97 -3.31 1.71
C TYR A 11 -8.19 -3.80 2.46
N ILE A 12 -8.54 -3.05 3.50
CA ILE A 12 -9.78 -3.21 4.25
C ILE A 12 -10.43 -1.84 4.46
N GLU A 13 -11.74 -1.75 4.28
CA GLU A 13 -12.52 -0.53 4.42
C GLU A 13 -13.42 -0.56 5.67
N LYS A 14 -13.80 -1.78 6.10
CA LYS A 14 -14.64 -2.03 7.28
C LYS A 14 -14.05 -3.18 8.09
N PHE A 15 -14.38 -3.25 9.37
CA PHE A 15 -13.95 -4.34 10.24
C PHE A 15 -14.55 -5.66 9.79
N ASP A 16 -13.70 -6.62 9.51
CA ASP A 16 -14.04 -7.99 9.16
C ASP A 16 -13.02 -8.94 9.83
N ALA A 17 -13.44 -9.53 10.93
CA ALA A 17 -12.56 -10.39 11.74
C ALA A 17 -12.18 -11.67 10.99
N SER A 18 -13.13 -12.28 10.26
CA SER A 18 -12.88 -13.50 9.50
C SER A 18 -11.88 -13.28 8.40
N PHE A 19 -12.03 -12.18 7.64
CA PHE A 19 -11.07 -11.80 6.61
C PHE A 19 -9.68 -11.55 7.18
N ILE A 20 -9.56 -10.76 8.27
CA ILE A 20 -8.26 -10.46 8.88
C ILE A 20 -7.56 -11.73 9.37
N THR A 21 -8.28 -12.67 9.96
CA THR A 21 -7.69 -13.90 10.52
C THR A 21 -7.36 -14.95 9.47
N SER A 22 -8.13 -15.04 8.39
CA SER A 22 -7.91 -16.00 7.29
C SER A 22 -6.72 -15.68 6.40
N LEU A 23 -6.31 -14.38 6.33
CA LEU A 23 -5.19 -13.97 5.50
C LEU A 23 -3.87 -14.65 5.92
N PRO A 24 -2.99 -15.07 4.98
CA PRO A 24 -1.63 -15.51 5.29
C PRO A 24 -0.85 -14.46 6.09
N LYS A 25 -0.05 -14.88 7.08
CA LYS A 25 0.70 -13.98 8.00
C LYS A 25 1.58 -12.94 7.29
N LYS A 26 2.12 -13.27 6.12
CA LYS A 26 3.00 -12.39 5.33
C LYS A 26 2.29 -11.19 4.67
N ILE A 27 0.95 -11.15 4.68
CA ILE A 27 0.18 -10.09 4.04
C ILE A 27 0.01 -8.94 5.01
N SER A 28 0.46 -7.75 4.62
CA SER A 28 0.24 -6.50 5.35
C SER A 28 -1.12 -5.91 5.00
N LEU A 29 -1.79 -5.32 5.97
CA LEU A 29 -3.12 -4.74 5.80
C LEU A 29 -3.04 -3.22 5.72
N ILE A 30 -3.79 -2.62 4.79
CA ILE A 30 -3.97 -1.18 4.67
C ILE A 30 -5.44 -0.86 4.94
N TYR A 31 -5.71 -0.16 6.05
CA TYR A 31 -7.04 0.40 6.28
C TYR A 31 -7.24 1.62 5.40
N ARG A 32 -8.26 1.58 4.53
CA ARG A 32 -8.55 2.64 3.56
C ARG A 32 -10.04 2.90 3.48
N ASN A 33 -10.49 3.90 4.21
CA ASN A 33 -11.83 4.47 4.08
C ASN A 33 -11.70 5.99 4.04
N TYR A 34 -12.05 6.62 2.91
CA TYR A 34 -11.94 8.07 2.71
C TYR A 34 -13.27 8.79 2.95
N GLU A 35 -14.39 8.07 2.96
CA GLU A 35 -15.71 8.66 3.11
C GLU A 35 -16.01 8.98 4.58
N LYS A 36 -15.66 8.07 5.47
CA LYS A 36 -15.93 8.22 6.92
C LYS A 36 -14.80 7.62 7.75
N THR A 37 -14.09 8.49 8.47
CA THR A 37 -13.10 8.03 9.46
C THR A 37 -13.84 7.58 10.71
N ASN A 38 -13.95 6.27 10.91
CA ASN A 38 -14.51 5.68 12.13
C ASN A 38 -13.37 5.19 13.01
N ILE A 39 -13.04 5.98 14.04
CA ILE A 39 -11.92 5.69 14.95
C ILE A 39 -12.14 4.36 15.69
N ASN A 40 -13.37 4.08 16.15
CA ASN A 40 -13.68 2.84 16.86
C ASN A 40 -13.47 1.60 15.97
N GLU A 41 -13.80 1.72 14.70
CA GLU A 41 -13.58 0.64 13.73
C GLU A 41 -12.09 0.43 13.47
N ILE A 42 -11.33 1.50 13.30
CA ILE A 42 -9.87 1.43 13.15
C ILE A 42 -9.24 0.76 14.37
N LEU A 43 -9.69 1.11 15.57
CA LEU A 43 -9.20 0.49 16.82
C LEU A 43 -9.47 -1.00 16.87
N LYS A 44 -10.66 -1.48 16.45
CA LYS A 44 -10.98 -2.91 16.37
C LYS A 44 -10.04 -3.63 15.39
N ILE A 45 -9.86 -3.08 14.18
CA ILE A 45 -8.96 -3.63 13.17
C ILE A 45 -7.52 -3.67 13.71
N TYR A 46 -7.04 -2.56 14.28
CA TYR A 46 -5.70 -2.45 14.85
C TYR A 46 -5.45 -3.50 15.94
N LYS A 47 -6.35 -3.60 16.94
CA LYS A 47 -6.22 -4.57 18.04
C LYS A 47 -6.14 -6.01 17.50
N LEU A 48 -6.99 -6.36 16.53
CA LEU A 48 -6.99 -7.69 15.94
C LEU A 48 -5.70 -7.94 15.15
N CYS A 49 -5.24 -6.97 14.33
CA CYS A 49 -3.97 -7.08 13.60
C CYS A 49 -2.79 -7.32 14.55
N LYS A 50 -2.72 -6.60 15.69
CA LYS A 50 -1.66 -6.82 16.70
C LYS A 50 -1.77 -8.21 17.32
N LYS A 51 -2.97 -8.68 17.67
CA LYS A 51 -3.20 -10.03 18.21
C LYS A 51 -2.68 -11.13 17.26
N VAL A 52 -2.90 -10.99 15.96
CA VAL A 52 -2.45 -11.96 14.95
C VAL A 52 -1.07 -11.65 14.37
N LYS A 53 -0.33 -10.70 14.96
CA LYS A 53 1.01 -10.24 14.53
C LYS A 53 1.08 -9.84 13.06
N ARG A 54 0.09 -9.07 12.57
CA ARG A 54 -0.03 -8.58 11.21
C ARG A 54 0.31 -7.10 11.15
N LYS A 55 1.16 -6.71 10.18
CA LYS A 55 1.43 -5.29 9.90
C LYS A 55 0.16 -4.58 9.45
N ILE A 56 -0.08 -3.38 10.01
CA ILE A 56 -1.19 -2.51 9.66
C ILE A 56 -0.73 -1.09 9.36
N PHE A 57 -1.24 -0.56 8.25
CA PHE A 57 -1.03 0.80 7.77
C PHE A 57 -2.36 1.57 7.78
N ILE A 58 -2.33 2.80 8.29
CA ILE A 58 -3.52 3.66 8.32
C ILE A 58 -3.45 4.63 7.15
N SER A 59 -4.50 4.66 6.33
CA SER A 59 -4.53 5.53 5.16
C SER A 59 -4.87 6.96 5.52
N ASN A 60 -4.08 7.89 4.96
CA ASN A 60 -4.28 9.34 4.97
C ASN A 60 -4.45 9.99 6.37
N ASN A 61 -4.03 9.31 7.44
CA ASN A 61 -4.09 9.83 8.79
C ASN A 61 -2.83 9.46 9.59
N ILE A 62 -1.75 10.20 9.35
CA ILE A 62 -0.44 9.95 9.95
C ILE A 62 -0.48 10.12 11.47
N LYS A 63 -1.16 11.18 11.94
CA LYS A 63 -1.29 11.45 13.40
C LYS A 63 -1.91 10.27 14.13
N LEU A 64 -2.98 9.70 13.56
CA LEU A 64 -3.63 8.51 14.12
C LEU A 64 -2.74 7.29 14.03
N ALA A 65 -2.03 7.09 12.92
CA ALA A 65 -1.10 5.97 12.76
C ALA A 65 0.02 6.01 13.82
N ILE A 66 0.57 7.18 14.10
CA ILE A 66 1.56 7.40 15.16
C ILE A 66 0.95 7.13 16.54
N LYS A 67 -0.22 7.74 16.84
CA LYS A 67 -0.91 7.58 18.13
C LYS A 67 -1.24 6.12 18.46
N LEU A 68 -1.63 5.33 17.45
CA LEU A 68 -1.93 3.91 17.58
C LEU A 68 -0.67 3.03 17.60
N ASN A 69 0.51 3.59 17.41
CA ASN A 69 1.73 2.80 17.22
C ASN A 69 1.58 1.76 16.08
N ALA A 70 0.92 2.15 14.98
CA ALA A 70 0.78 1.32 13.78
C ALA A 70 2.15 1.07 13.14
N ASP A 71 2.21 0.14 12.20
CA ASP A 71 3.46 -0.18 11.50
C ASP A 71 3.81 0.87 10.45
N GLY A 72 2.86 1.71 10.06
CA GLY A 72 3.08 2.83 9.17
C GLY A 72 1.82 3.56 8.75
N ALA A 73 1.96 4.47 7.79
CA ALA A 73 0.87 5.19 7.15
C ALA A 73 0.91 5.01 5.63
N TYR A 74 -0.27 4.96 5.02
CA TYR A 74 -0.44 4.93 3.57
C TYR A 74 -0.91 6.29 3.07
N ILE A 75 -0.15 6.92 2.19
CA ILE A 75 -0.39 8.25 1.65
C ILE A 75 -0.93 8.12 0.22
N PRO A 76 -2.22 8.42 -0.02
CA PRO A 76 -2.82 8.30 -1.34
C PRO A 76 -2.23 9.30 -2.34
N SER A 77 -2.43 9.03 -3.63
CA SER A 77 -1.89 9.84 -4.72
C SER A 77 -2.36 11.30 -4.69
N PHE A 78 -3.60 11.53 -4.28
CA PHE A 78 -4.18 12.87 -4.18
C PHE A 78 -3.65 13.70 -3.00
N ASN A 79 -3.00 13.09 -2.01
CA ASN A 79 -2.42 13.83 -0.89
C ASN A 79 -1.09 14.45 -1.30
N ASN A 80 -1.05 15.77 -1.38
CA ASN A 80 0.12 16.57 -1.78
C ASN A 80 0.76 17.32 -0.61
N ASP A 81 0.39 17.02 0.64
CA ASP A 81 0.92 17.68 1.83
C ASP A 81 2.41 17.35 2.03
N LEU A 82 3.26 18.33 1.84
CA LEU A 82 4.72 18.18 2.02
C LEU A 82 5.16 18.25 3.48
N ASN A 83 4.27 18.65 4.40
CA ASN A 83 4.57 18.69 5.84
C ASN A 83 4.75 17.28 6.42
N ILE A 84 4.35 16.26 5.70
CA ILE A 84 4.55 14.86 6.08
C ILE A 84 6.01 14.56 6.46
N LYS A 85 6.95 15.15 5.76
CA LYS A 85 8.40 14.97 6.00
C LYS A 85 8.88 15.48 7.36
N TYR A 86 8.12 16.33 8.03
CA TYR A 86 8.49 16.89 9.34
C TYR A 86 8.00 16.07 10.53
N PHE A 87 7.16 15.04 10.31
CA PHE A 87 6.78 14.14 11.39
C PHE A 87 7.97 13.33 11.88
N LYS A 88 8.10 13.21 13.19
CA LYS A 88 9.06 12.30 13.82
C LYS A 88 8.44 10.90 13.89
N PHE A 89 9.11 9.94 13.27
CA PHE A 89 8.67 8.55 13.24
C PHE A 89 9.57 7.67 14.12
N LYS A 90 9.00 6.62 14.70
CA LYS A 90 9.79 5.57 15.34
C LYS A 90 10.61 4.81 14.27
N LYS A 91 11.70 4.16 14.69
CA LYS A 91 12.68 3.48 13.80
C LYS A 91 12.06 2.55 12.74
N ASN A 92 10.97 1.86 13.04
CA ASN A 92 10.36 0.87 12.15
C ASN A 92 9.02 1.35 11.55
N PHE A 93 8.73 2.64 11.59
CA PHE A 93 7.54 3.19 10.98
C PHE A 93 7.77 3.41 9.49
N GLU A 94 6.93 2.81 8.65
CA GLU A 94 7.07 2.89 7.20
C GLU A 94 6.04 3.88 6.61
N LEU A 95 6.51 4.80 5.77
CA LEU A 95 5.64 5.62 4.92
C LEU A 95 5.50 4.95 3.57
N ILE A 96 4.29 4.49 3.25
CA ILE A 96 3.97 3.92 1.94
C ILE A 96 2.96 4.82 1.25
N GLY A 97 2.93 4.86 -0.09
CA GLY A 97 2.00 5.75 -0.78
C GLY A 97 1.76 5.34 -2.22
N SER A 98 0.73 5.90 -2.87
CA SER A 98 0.42 5.61 -4.27
C SER A 98 0.72 6.76 -5.21
N ALA A 99 1.01 6.41 -6.46
CA ALA A 99 1.19 7.34 -7.57
C ALA A 99 0.77 6.69 -8.90
N HIS A 100 0.36 7.51 -9.86
CA HIS A 100 -0.08 7.11 -11.20
C HIS A 100 0.74 7.79 -12.30
N THR A 101 1.43 8.87 -11.97
CA THR A 101 2.14 9.76 -12.88
C THR A 101 3.53 10.12 -12.36
N TYR A 102 4.39 10.63 -13.24
CA TYR A 102 5.71 11.17 -12.86
C TYR A 102 5.60 12.30 -11.81
N LYS A 103 4.62 13.20 -11.99
CA LYS A 103 4.39 14.31 -11.05
C LYS A 103 4.05 13.78 -9.65
N GLU A 104 3.14 12.81 -9.55
CA GLU A 104 2.79 12.22 -8.26
C GLU A 104 3.95 11.47 -7.63
N ILE A 105 4.78 10.77 -8.42
CA ILE A 105 6.01 10.14 -7.93
C ILE A 105 6.95 11.18 -7.31
N GLN A 106 7.13 12.33 -7.97
CA GLN A 106 7.98 13.40 -7.41
C GLN A 106 7.44 13.92 -6.09
N ILE A 107 6.12 14.12 -5.98
CA ILE A 107 5.49 14.51 -4.73
C ILE A 107 5.76 13.46 -3.64
N LYS A 108 5.60 12.17 -3.95
CA LYS A 108 5.88 11.08 -2.99
C LYS A 108 7.35 11.06 -2.57
N LYS A 109 8.28 11.38 -3.45
CA LYS A 109 9.72 11.52 -3.10
C LYS A 109 9.95 12.68 -2.14
N LEU A 110 9.33 13.85 -2.40
CA LEU A 110 9.40 15.01 -1.51
C LEU A 110 8.74 14.77 -0.13
N GLN A 111 7.75 13.89 -0.08
CA GLN A 111 7.11 13.42 1.15
C GLN A 111 7.94 12.37 1.90
N ASN A 112 9.12 11.97 1.40
CA ASN A 112 9.97 10.90 1.93
C ASN A 112 9.25 9.54 2.05
N ILE A 113 8.41 9.20 1.05
CA ILE A 113 7.74 7.90 0.99
C ILE A 113 8.76 6.79 0.73
N ASP A 114 8.74 5.73 1.54
CA ASP A 114 9.66 4.59 1.45
C ASP A 114 9.32 3.68 0.27
N LYS A 115 8.03 3.38 0.08
CA LYS A 115 7.54 2.46 -0.96
C LYS A 115 6.40 3.09 -1.74
N ILE A 116 6.50 3.08 -3.07
CA ILE A 116 5.51 3.70 -3.97
C ILE A 116 4.69 2.62 -4.67
N PHE A 117 3.36 2.69 -4.48
CA PHE A 117 2.39 1.84 -5.15
C PHE A 117 2.03 2.46 -6.50
N LEU A 118 2.46 1.84 -7.60
CA LEU A 118 2.12 2.28 -8.95
C LEU A 118 0.88 1.54 -9.46
N SER A 119 -0.13 2.30 -9.88
CA SER A 119 -1.44 1.74 -10.28
C SER A 119 -2.15 2.54 -11.37
N PRO A 120 -3.13 1.92 -12.03
CA PRO A 120 -3.34 0.47 -12.10
C PRO A 120 -2.39 -0.17 -13.11
N ILE A 121 -1.73 -1.28 -12.75
CA ILE A 121 -0.81 -1.96 -13.68
C ILE A 121 -1.56 -2.74 -14.76
N PHE A 122 -2.66 -3.41 -14.40
CA PHE A 122 -3.54 -4.13 -15.30
C PHE A 122 -4.95 -3.53 -15.28
N GLU A 123 -5.75 -3.91 -16.27
CA GLU A 123 -7.15 -3.53 -16.33
C GLU A 123 -7.90 -4.01 -15.08
N ASN A 124 -8.78 -3.15 -14.56
CA ASN A 124 -9.61 -3.41 -13.41
C ASN A 124 -11.08 -3.12 -13.71
N GLU A 125 -11.97 -3.53 -12.81
CA GLU A 125 -13.43 -3.34 -12.95
C GLU A 125 -13.86 -1.88 -13.16
N LYS A 126 -13.06 -0.92 -12.69
CA LYS A 126 -13.31 0.51 -12.86
C LYS A 126 -12.94 1.02 -14.27
N LYS A 127 -12.54 0.14 -15.19
CA LYS A 127 -12.18 0.44 -16.60
C LYS A 127 -11.23 1.64 -16.75
N LYS A 128 -10.45 1.97 -15.73
CA LYS A 128 -9.46 3.04 -15.82
C LYS A 128 -8.32 2.59 -16.73
N LYS A 129 -7.82 3.53 -17.53
CA LYS A 129 -6.63 3.31 -18.37
C LYS A 129 -5.50 2.76 -17.51
N ASN A 130 -5.05 1.54 -17.79
CA ASN A 130 -3.96 0.91 -17.06
C ASN A 130 -2.59 1.40 -17.57
N LEU A 131 -1.57 1.20 -16.75
CA LEU A 131 -0.20 1.57 -17.11
C LEU A 131 0.39 0.59 -18.13
N GLY A 132 0.01 -0.68 -18.05
CA GLY A 132 0.71 -1.75 -18.75
C GLY A 132 2.13 -1.95 -18.23
N ILE A 133 2.79 -3.01 -18.71
CA ILE A 133 4.12 -3.39 -18.23
C ILE A 133 5.18 -2.34 -18.58
N TYR A 134 5.22 -1.85 -19.81
CA TYR A 134 6.24 -0.91 -20.26
C TYR A 134 6.23 0.40 -19.49
N ARG A 135 5.06 1.04 -19.36
CA ARG A 135 4.94 2.29 -18.62
C ARG A 135 5.22 2.09 -17.13
N PHE A 136 4.80 0.94 -16.57
CA PHE A 136 5.13 0.58 -15.21
C PHE A 136 6.65 0.51 -15.00
N LEU A 137 7.41 -0.16 -15.87
CA LEU A 137 8.87 -0.26 -15.78
C LEU A 137 9.54 1.11 -15.88
N HIS A 138 9.07 1.99 -16.77
CA HIS A 138 9.56 3.37 -16.86
C HIS A 138 9.34 4.14 -15.55
N LEU A 139 8.14 4.09 -14.99
CA LEU A 139 7.82 4.75 -13.72
C LEU A 139 8.60 4.14 -12.55
N LYS A 140 8.79 2.81 -12.54
CA LYS A 140 9.60 2.10 -11.55
C LYS A 140 11.05 2.62 -11.55
N LYS A 141 11.68 2.70 -12.74
CA LYS A 141 13.04 3.25 -12.90
C LYS A 141 13.12 4.70 -12.41
N TYR A 142 12.13 5.51 -12.75
CA TYR A 142 12.06 6.92 -12.34
C TYR A 142 11.86 7.12 -10.85
N ALA A 143 11.10 6.23 -10.19
CA ALA A 143 10.79 6.34 -8.78
C ALA A 143 12.05 6.32 -7.89
N LYS A 144 13.08 5.54 -8.25
CA LYS A 144 14.30 5.33 -7.43
C LYS A 144 13.96 4.98 -5.98
N ARG A 145 12.91 4.20 -5.78
CA ARG A 145 12.35 3.71 -4.50
C ARG A 145 11.86 2.29 -4.69
N GLU A 146 11.56 1.59 -3.61
CA GLU A 146 10.84 0.33 -3.71
C GLU A 146 9.45 0.54 -4.32
N VAL A 147 9.14 -0.23 -5.37
CA VAL A 147 7.87 -0.10 -6.09
C VAL A 147 7.01 -1.33 -5.88
N ILE A 148 5.76 -1.09 -5.52
CA ILE A 148 4.71 -2.09 -5.32
C ILE A 148 3.73 -2.00 -6.49
N CYS A 149 3.43 -3.14 -7.14
CA CYS A 149 2.40 -3.22 -8.15
C CYS A 149 1.01 -3.14 -7.52
N LEU A 150 0.10 -2.36 -8.10
CA LEU A 150 -1.28 -2.28 -7.64
C LEU A 150 -2.24 -2.17 -8.83
N GLY A 151 -3.43 -2.79 -8.70
CA GLY A 151 -4.55 -2.66 -9.64
C GLY A 151 -4.59 -3.75 -10.70
N GLY A 152 -5.75 -4.41 -10.80
CA GLY A 152 -6.02 -5.47 -11.76
C GLY A 152 -5.24 -6.77 -11.55
N ILE A 153 -4.70 -6.99 -10.33
CA ILE A 153 -3.88 -8.18 -10.04
C ILE A 153 -4.78 -9.36 -9.71
N LYS A 154 -4.69 -10.41 -10.55
CA LYS A 154 -5.44 -11.67 -10.46
C LYS A 154 -4.47 -12.85 -10.57
N LYS A 155 -4.91 -14.07 -10.21
CA LYS A 155 -4.07 -15.30 -10.34
C LYS A 155 -3.43 -15.44 -11.72
N GLN A 156 -4.19 -15.12 -12.78
CA GLN A 156 -3.77 -15.24 -14.17
C GLN A 156 -2.55 -14.40 -14.54
N ASN A 157 -2.36 -13.24 -13.90
CA ASN A 157 -1.29 -12.30 -14.23
C ASN A 157 -0.13 -12.25 -13.23
N LEU A 158 -0.13 -13.12 -12.21
CA LEU A 158 0.96 -13.19 -11.23
C LEU A 158 2.32 -13.54 -11.87
N LYS A 159 2.34 -14.37 -12.93
CA LYS A 159 3.58 -14.66 -13.66
C LYS A 159 4.19 -13.39 -14.28
N LYS A 160 3.35 -12.50 -14.85
CA LYS A 160 3.80 -11.22 -15.41
C LYS A 160 4.38 -10.30 -14.34
N ILE A 161 3.81 -10.30 -13.11
CA ILE A 161 4.36 -9.53 -11.98
C ILE A 161 5.74 -10.04 -11.60
N LYS A 162 5.95 -11.36 -11.53
CA LYS A 162 7.27 -11.91 -11.23
C LYS A 162 8.33 -11.48 -12.25
N MET A 163 7.98 -11.41 -13.54
CA MET A 163 8.91 -11.01 -14.62
C MET A 163 9.38 -9.56 -14.54
N ILE A 164 8.60 -8.66 -13.95
CA ILE A 164 8.95 -7.24 -13.81
C ILE A 164 9.64 -6.90 -12.49
N GLU A 165 9.84 -7.90 -11.63
CA GLU A 165 10.59 -7.83 -10.39
C GLU A 165 10.29 -6.59 -9.53
N PRO A 166 9.03 -6.35 -9.11
CA PRO A 166 8.72 -5.29 -8.17
C PRO A 166 9.16 -5.70 -6.76
N ALA A 167 9.26 -4.75 -5.84
CA ALA A 167 9.46 -5.07 -4.43
C ALA A 167 8.26 -5.84 -3.82
N GLY A 168 7.09 -5.72 -4.44
CA GLY A 168 5.88 -6.41 -4.00
C GLY A 168 4.65 -6.08 -4.84
N PHE A 169 3.50 -6.55 -4.35
CA PHE A 169 2.21 -6.21 -4.96
C PHE A 169 1.11 -6.04 -3.93
N ALA A 170 0.05 -5.34 -4.33
CA ALA A 170 -1.17 -5.18 -3.55
C ALA A 170 -2.39 -5.58 -4.38
N SER A 171 -3.28 -6.38 -3.79
CA SER A 171 -4.54 -6.79 -4.43
C SER A 171 -5.67 -6.85 -3.40
N ILE A 172 -6.88 -6.53 -3.85
CA ILE A 172 -8.12 -6.76 -3.09
C ILE A 172 -8.72 -8.09 -3.52
N SER A 173 -8.95 -8.26 -4.81
CA SER A 173 -9.68 -9.40 -5.38
C SER A 173 -8.95 -10.74 -5.30
N LEU A 174 -7.64 -10.74 -5.06
CA LEU A 174 -6.87 -11.98 -4.93
C LEU A 174 -7.09 -12.67 -3.57
N PHE A 175 -7.54 -11.90 -2.57
CA PHE A 175 -7.67 -12.35 -1.18
C PHE A 175 -9.10 -12.35 -0.66
N ARG A 176 -10.05 -11.97 -1.50
CA ARG A 176 -11.51 -12.06 -1.25
C ARG A 176 -12.14 -13.21 -2.00
#